data_47bb2520bb08e37d4fbd3615e7a84620
#
_entry.id   47bb2520bb08e37d4fbd3615e7a84620
#
_cell.length_a   1.000
_cell.length_b   1.000
_cell.length_c   1.000
_cell.angle_alpha   90.00
_cell.angle_beta   90.00
_cell.angle_gamma   90.00
#
_symmetry.space_group_name_H-M   'P 1'
#
loop_
_entity.id
_entity.type
_entity.pdbx_description
1 polymer ?
#
loop_
_entity_poly.entity_id
_entity_poly.type
_entity_poly.pdbx_seq_one_letter_code
_entity_poly.pdbx_strand_id
1 'polypeptide(L)'
;MSNQSAEQVFDALGEPVRRRILELLRDGPTPVGKLAEQLPVGRPAVSKHLRVLSNAGLITRRSVGTRNLYALAPGGLAAAQQWLVQTWDTVLAAYARRVSEQERRPE
;
A
#
# COMPACT_ATOMS: atom_id res chain seq x y z
N MET A 1 8.87 -3.28 -16.10
CA MET A 1 8.44 -4.11 -14.98
C MET A 1 8.16 -3.31 -13.74
N SER A 2 9.11 -2.48 -13.30
CA SER A 2 8.91 -1.68 -12.09
C SER A 2 7.73 -0.72 -12.20
N ASN A 3 7.50 -0.10 -13.37
CA ASN A 3 6.38 0.81 -13.58
C ASN A 3 5.04 0.07 -13.48
N GLN A 4 4.98 -1.13 -14.02
CA GLN A 4 3.78 -1.95 -13.95
C GLN A 4 3.47 -2.33 -12.50
N SER A 5 4.50 -2.67 -11.73
CA SER A 5 4.33 -3.00 -10.32
C SER A 5 3.85 -1.79 -9.51
N ALA A 6 4.38 -0.62 -9.79
CA ALA A 6 3.95 0.60 -9.10
C ALA A 6 2.50 0.92 -9.43
N GLU A 7 2.10 0.80 -10.69
CA GLU A 7 0.73 1.04 -11.09
C GLU A 7 -0.25 0.08 -10.43
N GLN A 8 0.12 -1.20 -10.34
CA GLN A 8 -0.71 -2.18 -9.65
C GLN A 8 -0.89 -1.84 -8.17
N VAL A 9 0.17 -1.38 -7.54
CA VAL A 9 0.11 -0.98 -6.14
C VAL A 9 -0.81 0.23 -5.96
N PHE A 10 -0.67 1.25 -6.79
CA PHE A 10 -1.53 2.43 -6.70
C PHE A 10 -2.99 2.08 -6.94
N ASP A 11 -3.25 1.22 -7.93
CA ASP A 11 -4.61 0.77 -8.19
C ASP A 11 -5.19 0.02 -6.99
N ALA A 12 -4.40 -0.87 -6.39
CA ALA A 12 -4.84 -1.62 -5.22
C ALA A 12 -5.14 -0.68 -4.05
N LEU A 13 -4.31 0.35 -3.85
CA LEU A 13 -4.48 1.30 -2.76
C LEU A 13 -5.62 2.29 -3.01
N GLY A 14 -6.16 2.34 -4.21
CA GLY A 14 -7.20 3.29 -4.57
C GLY A 14 -8.57 2.99 -4.00
N GLU A 15 -8.74 1.88 -3.28
CA GLU A 15 -10.03 1.46 -2.77
C GLU A 15 -9.99 1.39 -1.24
N PRO A 16 -10.94 2.05 -0.53
CA PRO A 16 -10.87 2.18 0.93
C PRO A 16 -10.86 0.85 1.70
N VAL A 17 -11.63 -0.14 1.26
CA VAL A 17 -11.67 -1.43 1.95
C VAL A 17 -10.31 -2.12 1.88
N ARG A 18 -9.64 -2.04 0.72
CA ARG A 18 -8.32 -2.62 0.58
C ARG A 18 -7.30 -1.94 1.49
N ARG A 19 -7.36 -0.61 1.61
CA ARG A 19 -6.49 0.09 2.57
C ARG A 19 -6.77 -0.36 3.99
N ARG A 20 -8.04 -0.57 4.32
CA ARG A 20 -8.41 -1.04 5.66
C ARG A 20 -7.87 -2.43 5.95
N ILE A 21 -7.87 -3.31 4.96
CA ILE A 21 -7.28 -4.64 5.11
C ILE A 21 -5.80 -4.52 5.46
N LEU A 22 -5.07 -3.68 4.74
CA LEU A 22 -3.64 -3.48 5.02
C LEU A 22 -3.41 -2.96 6.43
N GLU A 23 -4.24 -2.04 6.90
CA GLU A 23 -4.17 -1.54 8.27
C GLU A 23 -4.38 -2.64 9.29
N LEU A 24 -5.36 -3.51 9.04
CA LEU A 24 -5.65 -4.62 9.94
C LEU A 24 -4.51 -5.63 10.02
N LEU A 25 -3.73 -5.73 8.95
CA LEU A 25 -2.60 -6.66 8.90
C LEU A 25 -1.33 -6.12 9.55
N ARG A 26 -1.33 -4.87 10.01
CA ARG A 26 -0.14 -4.28 10.64
C ARG A 26 0.31 -5.05 11.89
N ASP A 27 -0.63 -5.65 12.59
CA ASP A 27 -0.33 -6.36 13.84
C ASP A 27 0.13 -7.80 13.63
N GLY A 28 0.16 -8.26 12.38
CA GLY A 28 0.66 -9.58 12.05
C GLY A 28 -0.30 -10.40 11.21
N PRO A 29 0.08 -11.63 10.88
CA PRO A 29 -0.73 -12.52 10.05
C PRO A 29 -2.12 -12.74 10.62
N THR A 30 -3.14 -12.69 9.77
CA THR A 30 -4.53 -12.73 10.19
C THR A 30 -5.34 -13.61 9.23
N PRO A 31 -6.21 -14.48 9.76
CA PRO A 31 -7.06 -15.31 8.90
C PRO A 31 -8.18 -14.49 8.27
N VAL A 32 -8.63 -14.94 7.09
CA VAL A 32 -9.64 -14.22 6.32
C VAL A 32 -10.94 -14.01 7.11
N GLY A 33 -11.35 -14.98 7.92
CA GLY A 33 -12.56 -14.84 8.72
C GLY A 33 -12.48 -13.66 9.69
N LYS A 34 -11.32 -13.48 10.30
CA LYS A 34 -11.10 -12.39 11.23
C LYS A 34 -11.10 -11.04 10.53
N LEU A 35 -10.52 -10.98 9.33
CA LEU A 35 -10.56 -9.78 8.52
C LEU A 35 -12.01 -9.42 8.15
N ALA A 36 -12.78 -10.41 7.71
CA ALA A 36 -14.14 -10.20 7.28
C ALA A 36 -15.03 -9.65 8.41
N GLU A 37 -14.78 -10.08 9.65
CA GLU A 37 -15.55 -9.60 10.79
C GLU A 37 -15.41 -8.09 11.00
N GLN A 38 -14.31 -7.51 10.56
CA GLN A 38 -13.98 -6.11 10.82
C GLN A 38 -14.19 -5.21 9.60
N LEU A 39 -14.77 -5.75 8.53
CA LEU A 39 -14.94 -5.00 7.29
C LEU A 39 -16.43 -4.83 6.98
N PRO A 40 -16.81 -3.72 6.33
CA PRO A 40 -18.21 -3.44 6.03
C PRO A 40 -18.72 -4.14 4.78
N VAL A 41 -18.07 -5.22 4.35
CA VAL A 41 -18.45 -5.96 3.14
C VAL A 41 -18.48 -7.44 3.44
N GLY A 42 -19.18 -8.20 2.61
CA GLY A 42 -19.32 -9.64 2.77
C GLY A 42 -18.07 -10.41 2.42
N ARG A 43 -18.03 -11.68 2.81
CA ARG A 43 -16.89 -12.56 2.63
C ARG A 43 -16.45 -12.69 1.16
N PRO A 44 -17.37 -12.80 0.18
CA PRO A 44 -16.94 -12.86 -1.21
C PRO A 44 -16.19 -11.60 -1.67
N ALA A 45 -16.65 -10.42 -1.23
CA ALA A 45 -15.96 -9.16 -1.55
C ALA A 45 -14.60 -9.09 -0.89
N VAL A 46 -14.47 -9.54 0.35
CA VAL A 46 -13.18 -9.59 1.04
C VAL A 46 -12.20 -10.46 0.27
N SER A 47 -12.64 -11.64 -0.17
CA SER A 47 -11.79 -12.54 -0.94
C SER A 47 -11.31 -11.89 -2.23
N LYS A 48 -12.17 -11.15 -2.91
CA LYS A 48 -11.80 -10.42 -4.12
C LYS A 48 -10.76 -9.34 -3.84
N HIS A 49 -10.97 -8.58 -2.77
CA HIS A 49 -10.00 -7.55 -2.37
C HIS A 49 -8.65 -8.14 -2.01
N LEU A 50 -8.65 -9.27 -1.32
CA LEU A 50 -7.41 -9.97 -0.97
C LEU A 50 -6.66 -10.44 -2.22
N ARG A 51 -7.39 -10.90 -3.24
CA ARG A 51 -6.79 -11.30 -4.50
C ARG A 51 -6.10 -10.12 -5.19
N VAL A 52 -6.76 -8.97 -5.23
CA VAL A 52 -6.19 -7.76 -5.82
C VAL A 52 -4.90 -7.37 -5.08
N LEU A 53 -4.95 -7.37 -3.75
CA LEU A 53 -3.77 -7.04 -2.94
C LEU A 53 -2.63 -8.04 -3.13
N SER A 54 -2.95 -9.34 -3.23
CA SER A 54 -1.95 -10.37 -3.48
C SER A 54 -1.31 -10.21 -4.85
N ASN A 55 -2.12 -9.94 -5.87
CA ASN A 55 -1.63 -9.76 -7.23
C ASN A 55 -0.74 -8.52 -7.35
N ALA A 56 -0.98 -7.51 -6.53
CA ALA A 56 -0.15 -6.32 -6.47
C ALA A 56 1.13 -6.52 -5.65
N GLY A 57 1.30 -7.68 -5.03
CA GLY A 57 2.48 -7.98 -4.22
C GLY A 57 2.48 -7.34 -2.83
N LEU A 58 1.34 -6.83 -2.38
CA LEU A 58 1.26 -6.12 -1.10
C LEU A 58 1.06 -7.06 0.09
N ILE A 59 0.49 -8.22 -0.15
CA ILE A 59 0.26 -9.22 0.90
C ILE A 59 0.66 -10.59 0.41
N THR A 60 0.92 -11.48 1.36
CA THR A 60 1.18 -12.89 1.10
C THR A 60 0.14 -13.74 1.82
N ARG A 61 -0.02 -14.96 1.36
CA ARG A 61 -0.92 -15.94 1.97
C ARG A 61 -0.13 -17.19 2.35
N ARG A 62 -0.39 -17.70 3.53
CA ARG A 62 0.22 -18.94 3.99
C ARG A 62 -0.85 -19.83 4.60
N SER A 63 -0.86 -21.09 4.22
CA SER A 63 -1.76 -22.08 4.80
C SER A 63 -1.16 -22.64 6.07
N VAL A 64 -1.94 -22.65 7.16
CA VAL A 64 -1.56 -23.23 8.43
C VAL A 64 -2.73 -24.10 8.89
N GLY A 65 -2.58 -25.42 8.76
CA GLY A 65 -3.69 -26.34 8.99
C GLY A 65 -4.80 -26.11 7.97
N THR A 66 -6.01 -25.86 8.42
CA THR A 66 -7.16 -25.59 7.55
C THR A 66 -7.37 -24.10 7.33
N ARG A 67 -6.49 -23.25 7.85
CA ARG A 67 -6.64 -21.80 7.80
C ARG A 67 -5.68 -21.18 6.80
N ASN A 68 -6.14 -20.11 6.15
CA ASN A 68 -5.29 -19.27 5.33
C ASN A 68 -5.00 -17.98 6.09
N LEU A 69 -3.72 -17.73 6.35
CA LEU A 69 -3.26 -16.53 7.01
C LEU A 69 -2.73 -15.55 5.98
N TYR A 70 -3.16 -14.31 6.07
CA TYR A 70 -2.68 -13.22 5.22
C TYR A 70 -1.76 -12.32 6.01
N ALA A 71 -0.71 -11.82 5.39
CA ALA A 71 0.27 -10.96 6.04
C ALA A 71 0.76 -9.91 5.05
N LEU A 72 1.22 -8.78 5.58
CA LEU A 72 1.86 -7.77 4.75
C LEU A 72 3.16 -8.32 4.16
N ALA A 73 3.42 -7.99 2.90
CA ALA A 73 4.65 -8.36 2.22
C ALA A 73 5.62 -7.18 2.33
N PRO A 74 6.73 -7.31 3.09
CA PRO A 74 7.59 -6.16 3.37
C PRO A 74 8.15 -5.45 2.13
N GLY A 75 8.40 -6.18 1.05
CA GLY A 75 8.91 -5.60 -0.19
C GLY A 75 7.84 -5.10 -1.15
N GLY A 76 6.56 -5.23 -0.77
CA GLY A 76 5.47 -4.97 -1.70
C GLY A 76 5.32 -3.52 -2.14
N LEU A 77 5.78 -2.60 -1.32
CA LEU A 77 5.68 -1.16 -1.63
C LEU A 77 6.92 -0.62 -2.35
N ALA A 78 7.94 -1.42 -2.58
CA ALA A 78 9.23 -0.91 -3.03
C ALA A 78 9.13 -0.08 -4.32
N ALA A 79 8.43 -0.59 -5.33
CA ALA A 79 8.32 0.12 -6.61
C ALA A 79 7.53 1.41 -6.48
N ALA A 80 6.42 1.38 -5.75
CA ALA A 80 5.60 2.57 -5.53
C ALA A 80 6.32 3.60 -4.68
N GLN A 81 7.03 3.14 -3.65
CA GLN A 81 7.81 4.00 -2.77
C GLN A 81 8.91 4.71 -3.54
N GLN A 82 9.62 3.98 -4.39
CA GLN A 82 10.67 4.54 -5.23
C GLN A 82 10.10 5.62 -6.15
N TRP A 83 8.97 5.35 -6.78
CA TRP A 83 8.33 6.32 -7.65
C TRP A 83 7.94 7.58 -6.87
N LEU A 84 7.35 7.41 -5.70
CA LEU A 84 6.94 8.54 -4.86
C LEU A 84 8.12 9.39 -4.44
N VAL A 85 9.20 8.75 -3.98
CA VAL A 85 10.40 9.46 -3.54
C VAL A 85 11.00 10.23 -4.70
N GLN A 86 11.18 9.59 -5.85
CA GLN A 86 11.78 10.25 -7.00
C GLN A 86 10.95 11.45 -7.48
N THR A 87 9.64 11.28 -7.51
CA THR A 87 8.74 12.34 -7.98
C THR A 87 8.72 13.52 -7.02
N TRP A 88 8.54 13.23 -5.73
CA TRP A 88 8.42 14.28 -4.72
C TRP A 88 9.75 14.95 -4.38
N ASP A 89 10.87 14.23 -4.49
CA ASP A 89 12.19 14.83 -4.28
C ASP A 89 12.41 15.98 -5.24
N THR A 90 12.05 15.80 -6.50
CA THR A 90 12.18 16.86 -7.50
C THR A 90 11.33 18.08 -7.12
N VAL A 91 10.09 17.85 -6.72
CA VAL A 91 9.17 18.92 -6.32
C VAL A 91 9.68 19.61 -5.05
N LEU A 92 10.09 18.85 -4.06
CA LEU A 92 10.56 19.39 -2.79
C LEU A 92 11.86 20.17 -2.97
N ALA A 93 12.77 19.71 -3.83
CA ALA A 93 14.01 20.43 -4.11
C ALA A 93 13.71 21.79 -4.75
N ALA A 94 12.78 21.83 -5.68
CA ALA A 94 12.37 23.09 -6.30
C ALA A 94 11.74 24.05 -5.29
N TYR A 95 10.91 23.53 -4.43
CA TYR A 95 10.29 24.31 -3.37
C TYR A 95 11.33 24.87 -2.40
N ALA A 96 12.26 24.03 -1.98
CA ALA A 96 13.32 24.44 -1.06
C ALA A 96 14.17 25.58 -1.65
N ARG A 97 14.46 25.51 -2.94
CA ARG A 97 15.18 26.60 -3.63
C ARG A 97 14.42 27.91 -3.60
N ARG A 98 13.09 27.85 -3.87
CA ARG A 98 12.28 29.07 -3.82
C ARG A 98 12.25 29.68 -2.43
N VAL A 99 12.11 28.87 -1.42
CA VAL A 99 12.11 29.36 -0.05
C VAL A 99 13.44 30.01 0.30
N SER A 100 14.56 29.36 -0.08
CA SER A 100 15.90 29.93 0.14
C SER A 100 16.09 31.26 -0.56
N GLU A 101 15.61 31.37 -1.80
CA GLU A 101 15.70 32.61 -2.56
C GLU A 101 14.93 33.74 -1.90
N GLN A 102 13.73 33.44 -1.40
CA GLN A 102 12.91 34.43 -0.70
C GLN A 102 13.57 34.90 0.59
N GLU A 103 14.20 34.00 1.32
CA GLU A 103 14.89 34.34 2.54
C GLU A 103 16.12 35.20 2.30
N ARG A 104 16.75 35.07 1.14
CA ARG A 104 17.93 35.85 0.79
C ARG A 104 17.64 37.25 0.28
N ARG A 105 16.40 37.51 -0.08
CA ARG A 105 16.07 38.83 -0.61
C ARG A 105 16.17 39.88 0.49
N PRO A 106 16.92 40.96 0.25
CA PRO A 106 16.90 42.09 1.17
C PRO A 106 15.53 42.76 1.14
N GLU A 107 15.10 43.27 2.24
CA GLU A 107 13.84 43.96 2.33
C GLU A 107 13.80 45.31 1.62
#